data_25b49753cff117f74af9d0ad2c435add
#
_entry.id   25b49753cff117f74af9d0ad2c435add
#
_cell.length_a   1.000
_cell.length_b   1.000
_cell.length_c   1.000
_cell.angle_alpha   90.00
_cell.angle_beta   90.00
_cell.angle_gamma   90.00
#
_symmetry.space_group_name_H-M   'P 1'
#
loop_
_entity.id
_entity.type
_entity.pdbx_description
1 polymer ?
#
loop_
_entity_poly.entity_id
_entity_poly.type
_entity_poly.pdbx_seq_one_letter_code
_entity_poly.pdbx_strand_id
1 'polypeptide(L)'
;MILLNDKYKPLFDNKTRYNVISGGRGSGKSFSVALYLLLLTFEENRTILFSRYTMTSIAISIFPEFRDKIDMLNLRDIFNITKSEIINMQTGSKIIFRGIKTGSSVQTANLKSIANVDTLVIDEAEEIPNEDTFDKIDLSIRSSLHFNKIILLFNPTTKASWIYERFYEKRGIKDGCNFITKDTTYIHTTYLDIEDKLPDTLLETIRRRQKEDPKWYEHTILGGFLDVAEGVIFDNWEIGDFNEDSDWDCGADFGWSNDENTLVK
;
A
#
# COMPACT_ATOMS: atom_id res chain seq x y z
N MET A 1 11.39 15.13 20.71
CA MET A 1 12.16 14.19 19.85
C MET A 1 11.16 13.23 19.22
N ILE A 2 11.16 13.16 17.88
CA ILE A 2 10.28 12.22 17.15
C ILE A 2 11.06 10.93 16.98
N LEU A 3 10.54 9.84 17.52
CA LEU A 3 11.13 8.52 17.35
C LEU A 3 10.38 7.78 16.25
N LEU A 4 11.07 7.48 15.17
CA LEU A 4 10.61 6.54 14.16
C LEU A 4 10.75 5.13 14.71
N ASN A 5 9.77 4.26 14.46
CA ASN A 5 9.88 2.86 14.86
C ASN A 5 11.08 2.19 14.15
N ASP A 6 11.85 1.42 14.89
CA ASP A 6 13.08 0.77 14.41
C ASP A 6 12.86 -0.15 13.22
N LYS A 7 11.68 -0.71 13.06
CA LYS A 7 11.30 -1.51 11.88
C LYS A 7 11.45 -0.76 10.55
N TYR A 8 11.42 0.58 10.58
CA TYR A 8 11.59 1.42 9.37
C TYR A 8 13.04 1.80 9.08
N LYS A 9 14.01 1.47 9.96
CA LYS A 9 15.44 1.73 9.69
C LYS A 9 15.90 1.21 8.32
N PRO A 10 15.47 0.02 7.86
CA PRO A 10 15.86 -0.48 6.55
C PRO A 10 15.52 0.44 5.36
N LEU A 11 14.53 1.34 5.48
CA LEU A 11 14.24 2.30 4.42
C LEU A 11 15.41 3.26 4.16
N PHE A 12 16.19 3.58 5.20
CA PHE A 12 17.33 4.49 5.12
C PHE A 12 18.60 3.78 4.66
N ASP A 13 18.80 2.54 5.10
CA ASP A 13 20.07 1.83 4.98
C ASP A 13 20.15 0.94 3.73
N ASN A 14 19.02 0.48 3.20
CA ASN A 14 18.98 -0.51 2.13
C ASN A 14 18.65 0.07 0.75
N LYS A 15 19.39 -0.39 -0.25
CA LYS A 15 19.15 -0.11 -1.66
C LYS A 15 18.40 -1.28 -2.31
N THR A 16 17.18 -1.53 -1.85
CA THR A 16 16.27 -2.50 -2.47
C THR A 16 15.29 -1.78 -3.39
N ARG A 17 15.00 -2.37 -4.55
CA ARG A 17 14.04 -1.81 -5.53
C ARG A 17 12.66 -1.67 -4.92
N TYR A 18 12.21 -2.73 -4.23
CA TYR A 18 10.88 -2.78 -3.64
C TYR A 18 10.95 -2.68 -2.12
N ASN A 19 10.03 -1.91 -1.54
CA ASN A 19 9.82 -1.83 -0.11
C ASN A 19 8.34 -2.13 0.15
N VAL A 20 8.06 -3.32 0.63
CA VAL A 20 6.72 -3.86 0.84
C VAL A 20 6.35 -3.64 2.29
N ILE A 21 5.50 -2.65 2.55
CA ILE A 21 5.15 -2.21 3.91
C ILE A 21 3.70 -2.56 4.17
N SER A 22 3.50 -3.64 4.92
CA SER A 22 2.19 -4.15 5.31
C SER A 22 1.89 -3.90 6.77
N GLY A 23 0.64 -4.06 7.15
CA GLY A 23 0.23 -4.02 8.55
C GLY A 23 -1.22 -3.61 8.74
N GLY A 24 -1.72 -3.76 9.95
CA GLY A 24 -3.09 -3.45 10.28
C GLY A 24 -3.39 -1.94 10.37
N ARG A 25 -4.65 -1.63 10.63
CA ARG A 25 -5.07 -0.26 10.90
C ARG A 25 -4.44 0.26 12.21
N GLY A 26 -4.09 1.53 12.23
CA GLY A 26 -3.47 2.16 13.40
C GLY A 26 -2.02 1.74 13.66
N SER A 27 -1.32 1.12 12.71
CA SER A 27 0.08 0.65 12.85
C SER A 27 1.14 1.72 12.50
N GLY A 28 0.74 2.95 12.18
CA GLY A 28 1.67 4.07 11.93
C GLY A 28 2.40 4.01 10.59
N LYS A 29 1.96 3.19 9.62
CA LYS A 29 2.60 3.06 8.29
C LYS A 29 2.75 4.39 7.57
N SER A 30 1.63 5.05 7.31
CA SER A 30 1.61 6.32 6.57
C SER A 30 2.41 7.41 7.29
N PHE A 31 2.27 7.49 8.62
CA PHE A 31 3.06 8.40 9.44
C PHE A 31 4.57 8.21 9.23
N SER A 32 5.04 6.97 9.34
CA SER A 32 6.46 6.64 9.25
C SER A 32 7.03 6.88 7.86
N VAL A 33 6.27 6.51 6.83
CA VAL A 33 6.72 6.71 5.44
C VAL A 33 6.69 8.19 5.07
N ALA A 34 5.67 8.95 5.45
CA ALA A 34 5.65 10.39 5.19
C ALA A 34 6.83 11.10 5.87
N LEU A 35 7.18 10.72 7.10
CA LEU A 35 8.38 11.24 7.77
C LEU A 35 9.66 10.87 7.01
N TYR A 36 9.81 9.60 6.61
CA TYR A 36 10.93 9.15 5.79
C TYR A 36 11.06 9.98 4.50
N LEU A 37 9.95 10.21 3.79
CA LEU A 37 9.96 10.97 2.54
C LEU A 37 10.37 12.43 2.75
N LEU A 38 9.90 13.08 3.82
CA LEU A 38 10.35 14.44 4.16
C LEU A 38 11.86 14.47 4.43
N LEU A 39 12.38 13.50 5.17
CA LEU A 39 13.82 13.39 5.42
C LEU A 39 14.60 13.12 4.13
N LEU A 40 14.06 12.30 3.22
CA LEU A 40 14.68 12.01 1.93
C LEU A 40 14.81 13.27 1.06
N THR A 41 13.95 14.27 1.21
CA THR A 41 14.05 15.54 0.48
C THR A 41 15.27 16.39 0.87
N PHE A 42 15.98 16.07 1.96
CA PHE A 42 17.24 16.75 2.30
C PHE A 42 18.43 16.23 1.49
N GLU A 43 18.27 15.15 0.73
CA GLU A 43 19.19 14.81 -0.35
C GLU A 43 18.88 15.68 -1.58
N GLU A 44 19.89 16.08 -2.34
CA GLU A 44 19.73 16.99 -3.47
C GLU A 44 19.00 16.35 -4.67
N ASN A 45 18.15 17.13 -5.34
CA ASN A 45 17.51 16.80 -6.61
C ASN A 45 16.67 15.50 -6.61
N ARG A 46 16.09 15.13 -5.48
CA ARG A 46 15.14 14.02 -5.41
C ARG A 46 13.81 14.38 -6.06
N THR A 47 13.27 13.45 -6.83
CA THR A 47 11.89 13.54 -7.34
C THR A 47 11.11 12.34 -6.85
N ILE A 48 10.30 12.58 -5.82
CA ILE A 48 9.48 11.58 -5.15
C ILE A 48 8.05 11.70 -5.68
N LEU A 49 7.48 10.60 -6.14
CA LEU A 49 6.08 10.53 -6.55
C LEU A 49 5.28 9.79 -5.48
N PHE A 50 4.37 10.47 -4.83
CA PHE A 50 3.40 9.88 -3.91
C PHE A 50 2.07 9.69 -4.62
N SER A 51 1.61 8.45 -4.69
CA SER A 51 0.41 8.09 -5.45
C SER A 51 -0.57 7.29 -4.60
N ARG A 52 -1.85 7.47 -4.87
CA ARG A 52 -2.97 6.57 -4.54
C ARG A 52 -3.70 6.22 -5.81
N TYR A 53 -4.57 5.21 -5.73
CA TYR A 53 -5.36 4.82 -6.89
C TYR A 53 -6.23 5.98 -7.38
N THR A 54 -6.83 6.77 -6.49
CA THR A 54 -7.61 7.96 -6.83
C THR A 54 -6.98 9.25 -6.30
N MET A 55 -7.15 10.37 -7.02
CA MET A 55 -6.60 11.67 -6.63
C MET A 55 -7.36 12.31 -5.46
N THR A 56 -8.65 12.08 -5.34
CA THR A 56 -9.52 12.74 -4.35
C THR A 56 -9.09 12.44 -2.92
N SER A 57 -8.69 11.21 -2.63
CA SER A 57 -8.25 10.80 -1.30
C SER A 57 -6.92 11.44 -0.88
N ILE A 58 -6.05 11.77 -1.83
CA ILE A 58 -4.76 12.42 -1.56
C ILE A 58 -4.95 13.81 -0.94
N ALA A 59 -5.81 14.62 -1.53
CA ALA A 59 -6.02 16.00 -1.11
C ALA A 59 -6.62 16.10 0.31
N ILE A 60 -7.47 15.15 0.68
CA ILE A 60 -8.21 15.17 1.94
C ILE A 60 -7.38 14.61 3.10
N SER A 61 -6.59 13.56 2.88
CA SER A 61 -5.91 12.85 3.96
C SER A 61 -4.39 13.02 3.96
N ILE A 62 -3.75 12.96 2.79
CA ILE A 62 -2.29 12.90 2.73
C ILE A 62 -1.64 14.28 2.90
N PHE A 63 -2.15 15.31 2.24
CA PHE A 63 -1.60 16.65 2.38
C PHE A 63 -1.60 17.18 3.82
N PRO A 64 -2.71 17.07 4.58
CA PRO A 64 -2.70 17.43 6.00
C PRO A 64 -1.64 16.68 6.79
N GLU A 65 -1.49 15.37 6.54
CA GLU A 65 -0.51 14.54 7.22
C GLU A 65 0.94 15.03 7.01
N PHE A 66 1.30 15.42 5.79
CA PHE A 66 2.63 16.00 5.53
C PHE A 66 2.80 17.38 6.17
N ARG A 67 1.77 18.23 6.14
CA ARG A 67 1.79 19.55 6.80
C ARG A 67 2.03 19.42 8.30
N ASP A 68 1.30 18.55 8.96
CA ASP A 68 1.43 18.31 10.39
C ASP A 68 2.86 17.89 10.76
N LYS A 69 3.50 17.06 9.93
CA LYS A 69 4.89 16.66 10.15
C LYS A 69 5.89 17.80 9.93
N ILE A 70 5.69 18.60 8.90
CA ILE A 70 6.51 19.81 8.64
C ILE A 70 6.42 20.75 9.83
N ASP A 71 5.20 20.95 10.37
CA ASP A 71 4.97 21.80 11.54
C ASP A 71 5.59 21.22 12.80
N MET A 72 5.39 19.92 13.02
CA MET A 72 5.93 19.18 14.16
C MET A 72 7.47 19.21 14.18
N LEU A 73 8.11 19.27 13.01
CA LEU A 73 9.55 19.37 12.85
C LEU A 73 10.07 20.81 12.84
N ASN A 74 9.19 21.83 12.89
CA ASN A 74 9.53 23.25 12.73
C ASN A 74 10.27 23.55 11.41
N LEU A 75 9.83 22.94 10.30
CA LEU A 75 10.49 23.04 9.00
C LEU A 75 9.69 23.88 7.98
N ARG A 76 8.73 24.69 8.41
CA ARG A 76 7.88 25.49 7.50
C ARG A 76 8.68 26.40 6.57
N ASP A 77 9.74 27.01 7.07
CA ASP A 77 10.57 27.96 6.31
C ASP A 77 11.42 27.25 5.22
N ILE A 78 11.54 25.93 5.30
CA ILE A 78 12.31 25.13 4.35
C ILE A 78 11.43 24.62 3.19
N PHE A 79 10.14 24.42 3.45
CA PHE A 79 9.25 23.80 2.49
C PHE A 79 8.26 24.77 1.85
N ASN A 80 8.23 24.79 0.52
CA ASN A 80 7.15 25.40 -0.24
C ASN A 80 6.07 24.34 -0.52
N ILE A 81 4.85 24.57 -0.03
CA ILE A 81 3.72 23.64 -0.13
C ILE A 81 2.68 24.22 -1.08
N THR A 82 2.44 23.53 -2.19
CA THR A 82 1.41 23.86 -3.18
C THR A 82 0.24 22.88 -3.07
N LYS A 83 -0.73 22.94 -3.98
CA LYS A 83 -1.87 21.99 -4.03
C LYS A 83 -1.50 20.59 -4.50
N SER A 84 -0.34 20.41 -5.12
CA SER A 84 0.05 19.15 -5.77
C SER A 84 1.47 18.70 -5.50
N GLU A 85 2.26 19.52 -4.80
CA GLU A 85 3.65 19.21 -4.51
C GLU A 85 4.17 19.92 -3.25
N ILE A 86 5.17 19.31 -2.64
CA ILE A 86 5.96 19.87 -1.53
C ILE A 86 7.41 19.94 -2.01
N ILE A 87 8.00 21.11 -1.97
CA ILE A 87 9.36 21.36 -2.46
C ILE A 87 10.24 21.79 -1.29
N ASN A 88 11.35 21.09 -1.10
CA ASN A 88 12.41 21.52 -0.22
C ASN A 88 13.24 22.60 -0.93
N MET A 89 13.16 23.83 -0.44
CA MET A 89 13.79 25.00 -1.07
C MET A 89 15.31 25.04 -0.91
N GLN A 90 15.87 24.23 -0.02
CA GLN A 90 17.33 24.14 0.18
C GLN A 90 18.00 23.20 -0.83
N THR A 91 17.32 22.10 -1.20
CA THR A 91 17.88 21.02 -2.02
C THR A 91 17.30 20.96 -3.42
N GLY A 92 16.16 21.62 -3.67
CA GLY A 92 15.38 21.48 -4.90
C GLY A 92 14.59 20.18 -5.00
N SER A 93 14.66 19.32 -4.00
CA SER A 93 13.95 18.04 -3.95
C SER A 93 12.47 18.25 -3.74
N LYS A 94 11.65 17.38 -4.31
CA LYS A 94 10.20 17.52 -4.28
C LYS A 94 9.45 16.22 -4.10
N ILE A 95 8.30 16.32 -3.45
CA ILE A 95 7.28 15.26 -3.38
C ILE A 95 6.10 15.71 -4.23
N ILE A 96 5.79 14.97 -5.27
CA ILE A 96 4.69 15.22 -6.20
C ILE A 96 3.55 14.26 -5.87
N PHE A 97 2.33 14.75 -5.81
CA PHE A 97 1.14 13.95 -5.51
C PHE A 97 0.29 13.75 -6.75
N ARG A 98 0.02 12.49 -7.11
CA ARG A 98 -0.80 12.12 -8.29
C ARG A 98 -1.66 10.89 -8.02
N GLY A 99 -2.88 10.86 -8.58
CA GLY A 99 -3.69 9.64 -8.67
C GLY A 99 -3.20 8.76 -9.82
N ILE A 100 -3.30 7.44 -9.64
CA ILE A 100 -2.96 6.44 -10.67
C ILE A 100 -4.09 6.40 -11.72
N LYS A 101 -5.35 6.38 -11.26
CA LYS A 101 -6.53 6.35 -12.11
C LYS A 101 -6.97 7.77 -12.48
N THR A 102 -7.18 8.01 -13.78
CA THR A 102 -7.74 9.25 -14.29
C THR A 102 -9.00 8.96 -15.11
N GLY A 103 -10.15 9.44 -14.63
CA GLY A 103 -11.43 9.25 -15.33
C GLY A 103 -11.93 7.79 -15.34
N SER A 104 -12.64 7.40 -16.39
CA SER A 104 -13.23 6.07 -16.57
C SER A 104 -12.26 5.00 -17.08
N SER A 105 -11.03 5.37 -17.44
CA SER A 105 -9.99 4.44 -17.92
C SER A 105 -8.78 4.46 -17.00
N VAL A 106 -8.15 3.30 -16.81
CA VAL A 106 -6.86 3.18 -16.13
C VAL A 106 -5.77 3.73 -17.05
N GLN A 107 -5.60 5.05 -17.06
CA GLN A 107 -4.52 5.68 -17.81
C GLN A 107 -3.34 5.96 -16.90
N THR A 108 -2.34 5.09 -16.96
CA THR A 108 -1.01 5.32 -16.38
C THR A 108 -0.23 6.43 -17.13
N ALA A 109 -0.82 7.04 -18.15
CA ALA A 109 -0.19 8.03 -19.00
C ALA A 109 0.33 9.26 -18.24
N ASN A 110 -0.39 9.69 -17.20
CA ASN A 110 0.02 10.86 -16.41
C ASN A 110 1.24 10.61 -15.52
N LEU A 111 1.50 9.37 -15.12
CA LEU A 111 2.69 9.02 -14.34
C LEU A 111 3.94 8.99 -15.22
N LYS A 112 3.80 8.56 -16.48
CA LYS A 112 4.90 8.48 -17.46
C LYS A 112 5.44 9.85 -17.87
N SER A 113 4.66 10.92 -17.68
CA SER A 113 5.06 12.29 -18.05
C SER A 113 5.96 12.97 -17.01
N ILE A 114 6.11 12.40 -15.81
CA ILE A 114 6.97 12.96 -14.76
C ILE A 114 8.40 12.46 -14.99
N ALA A 115 9.27 13.39 -15.37
CA ALA A 115 10.66 13.06 -15.59
C ALA A 115 11.42 12.81 -14.27
N ASN A 116 12.40 11.91 -14.32
CA ASN A 116 13.38 11.67 -13.25
C ASN A 116 12.81 11.26 -11.88
N VAL A 117 11.63 10.62 -11.84
CA VAL A 117 11.14 10.04 -10.60
C VAL A 117 12.10 8.94 -10.15
N ASP A 118 12.68 9.12 -8.98
CA ASP A 118 13.57 8.14 -8.35
C ASP A 118 12.88 7.30 -7.26
N THR A 119 11.89 7.88 -6.60
CA THR A 119 11.14 7.20 -5.54
C THR A 119 9.65 7.29 -5.83
N LEU A 120 8.99 6.14 -5.95
CA LEU A 120 7.55 6.02 -6.05
C LEU A 120 7.01 5.47 -4.73
N VAL A 121 5.98 6.10 -4.20
CA VAL A 121 5.16 5.55 -3.12
C VAL A 121 3.76 5.30 -3.64
N ILE A 122 3.25 4.11 -3.43
CA ILE A 122 1.85 3.75 -3.67
C ILE A 122 1.21 3.47 -2.33
N ASP A 123 0.40 4.39 -1.87
CA ASP A 123 -0.41 4.25 -0.66
C ASP A 123 -1.75 3.62 -1.02
N GLU A 124 -2.25 2.73 -0.16
CA GLU A 124 -3.39 1.86 -0.46
C GLU A 124 -3.13 1.00 -1.71
N ALA A 125 -1.94 0.36 -1.77
CA ALA A 125 -1.52 -0.40 -2.94
C ALA A 125 -2.43 -1.61 -3.23
N GLU A 126 -3.21 -2.06 -2.25
CA GLU A 126 -4.26 -3.07 -2.39
C GLU A 126 -5.37 -2.67 -3.37
N GLU A 127 -5.54 -1.37 -3.64
CA GLU A 127 -6.52 -0.88 -4.62
C GLU A 127 -6.07 -1.05 -6.07
N ILE A 128 -4.81 -1.37 -6.32
CA ILE A 128 -4.33 -1.67 -7.68
C ILE A 128 -4.92 -3.03 -8.12
N PRO A 129 -5.67 -3.06 -9.23
CA PRO A 129 -6.50 -4.22 -9.55
C PRO A 129 -5.70 -5.48 -9.90
N ASN A 130 -4.50 -5.35 -10.49
CA ASN A 130 -3.71 -6.50 -10.96
C ASN A 130 -2.23 -6.15 -11.14
N GLU A 131 -1.41 -7.20 -11.28
CA GLU A 131 0.04 -7.12 -11.46
C GLU A 131 0.42 -6.38 -12.74
N ASP A 132 -0.31 -6.57 -13.85
CA ASP A 132 -0.05 -5.87 -15.13
C ASP A 132 -0.12 -4.35 -14.99
N THR A 133 -1.06 -3.86 -14.19
CA THR A 133 -1.18 -2.42 -13.91
C THR A 133 0.02 -1.93 -13.11
N PHE A 134 0.45 -2.69 -12.13
CA PHE A 134 1.64 -2.39 -11.34
C PHE A 134 2.90 -2.39 -12.21
N ASP A 135 3.09 -3.39 -13.07
CA ASP A 135 4.27 -3.49 -13.96
C ASP A 135 4.39 -2.29 -14.91
N LYS A 136 3.28 -1.80 -15.44
CA LYS A 136 3.27 -0.58 -16.26
C LYS A 136 3.75 0.66 -15.50
N ILE A 137 3.45 0.72 -14.20
CA ILE A 137 3.90 1.79 -13.30
C ILE A 137 5.38 1.61 -12.96
N ASP A 138 5.78 0.40 -12.57
CA ASP A 138 7.15 0.03 -12.19
C ASP A 138 8.15 0.39 -13.30
N LEU A 139 7.85 0.03 -14.55
CA LEU A 139 8.67 0.36 -15.73
C LEU A 139 8.80 1.88 -15.98
N SER A 140 7.95 2.69 -15.38
CA SER A 140 7.99 4.14 -15.53
C SER A 140 8.94 4.81 -14.53
N ILE A 141 9.36 4.11 -13.47
CA ILE A 141 10.25 4.65 -12.43
C ILE A 141 11.70 4.36 -12.80
N ARG A 142 12.33 5.36 -13.40
CA ARG A 142 13.68 5.27 -13.96
C ARG A 142 14.38 6.63 -13.90
N SER A 143 15.05 6.92 -12.82
CA SER A 143 15.96 8.04 -12.69
C SER A 143 17.39 7.58 -12.95
N SER A 144 18.21 8.40 -13.59
CA SER A 144 19.65 8.19 -13.72
C SER A 144 20.44 8.87 -12.59
N LEU A 145 19.79 9.71 -11.78
CA LEU A 145 20.45 10.50 -10.75
C LEU A 145 20.54 9.75 -9.42
N HIS A 146 19.51 8.98 -9.08
CA HIS A 146 19.40 8.31 -7.80
C HIS A 146 18.99 6.85 -7.97
N PHE A 147 19.18 6.07 -6.91
CA PHE A 147 18.67 4.72 -6.85
C PHE A 147 17.14 4.71 -6.94
N ASN A 148 16.58 3.91 -7.84
CA ASN A 148 15.16 3.87 -8.10
C ASN A 148 14.45 2.94 -7.11
N LYS A 149 13.55 3.50 -6.29
CA LYS A 149 12.86 2.83 -5.19
C LYS A 149 11.34 2.88 -5.39
N ILE A 150 10.66 1.78 -5.11
CA ILE A 150 9.20 1.69 -5.05
C ILE A 150 8.79 1.24 -3.66
N ILE A 151 7.90 1.99 -3.03
CA ILE A 151 7.35 1.71 -1.71
C ILE A 151 5.86 1.42 -1.86
N LEU A 152 5.46 0.22 -1.47
CA LEU A 152 4.06 -0.21 -1.42
C LEU A 152 3.58 -0.15 0.02
N LEU A 153 2.60 0.70 0.31
CA LEU A 153 1.91 0.76 1.59
C LEU A 153 0.53 0.15 1.42
N PHE A 154 0.19 -0.84 2.22
CA PHE A 154 -1.12 -1.49 2.11
C PHE A 154 -1.56 -2.14 3.41
N ASN A 155 -2.87 -2.34 3.51
CA ASN A 155 -3.47 -3.26 4.45
C ASN A 155 -3.68 -4.58 3.72
N PRO A 156 -3.15 -5.71 4.24
CA PRO A 156 -3.35 -7.01 3.59
C PRO A 156 -4.84 -7.29 3.36
N THR A 157 -5.16 -7.85 2.19
CA THR A 157 -6.51 -8.27 1.82
C THR A 157 -6.59 -9.81 1.83
N THR A 158 -6.65 -10.44 0.68
CA THR A 158 -6.69 -11.90 0.56
C THR A 158 -5.39 -12.43 -0.04
N LYS A 159 -5.12 -13.72 0.15
CA LYS A 159 -4.00 -14.41 -0.50
C LYS A 159 -4.17 -14.53 -2.01
N ALA A 160 -5.37 -14.33 -2.55
CA ALA A 160 -5.61 -14.22 -3.99
C ALA A 160 -5.16 -12.89 -4.60
N SER A 161 -4.70 -11.91 -3.79
CA SER A 161 -4.25 -10.62 -4.29
C SER A 161 -2.91 -10.74 -5.03
N TRP A 162 -2.73 -9.97 -6.10
CA TRP A 162 -1.47 -9.92 -6.86
C TRP A 162 -0.26 -9.55 -5.99
N ILE A 163 -0.46 -8.74 -4.91
CA ILE A 163 0.61 -8.37 -3.97
C ILE A 163 1.09 -9.61 -3.22
N TYR A 164 0.16 -10.43 -2.71
CA TYR A 164 0.52 -11.65 -2.01
C TYR A 164 1.21 -12.64 -2.93
N GLU A 165 0.64 -12.91 -4.10
CA GLU A 165 1.22 -13.82 -5.09
C GLU A 165 2.65 -13.41 -5.49
N ARG A 166 2.86 -12.12 -5.86
CA ARG A 166 4.14 -11.62 -6.35
C ARG A 166 5.22 -11.54 -5.27
N PHE A 167 4.87 -11.00 -4.10
CA PHE A 167 5.87 -10.64 -3.09
C PHE A 167 6.01 -11.66 -1.97
N TYR A 168 5.02 -12.52 -1.76
CA TYR A 168 5.08 -13.53 -0.70
C TYR A 168 5.11 -14.94 -1.27
N GLU A 169 4.08 -15.39 -1.96
CA GLU A 169 3.93 -16.77 -2.41
C GLU A 169 5.03 -17.20 -3.39
N LYS A 170 5.18 -16.52 -4.52
CA LYS A 170 6.22 -16.83 -5.53
C LYS A 170 7.65 -16.75 -5.00
N ARG A 171 7.85 -16.03 -3.89
CA ARG A 171 9.16 -15.83 -3.28
C ARG A 171 9.40 -16.68 -2.03
N GLY A 172 8.40 -17.43 -1.59
CA GLY A 172 8.46 -18.26 -0.37
C GLY A 172 8.65 -17.43 0.90
N ILE A 173 8.16 -16.20 0.93
CA ILE A 173 8.27 -15.28 2.07
C ILE A 173 6.99 -15.39 2.89
N LYS A 174 7.15 -15.59 4.20
CA LYS A 174 6.01 -15.62 5.12
C LYS A 174 5.46 -14.19 5.30
N ASP A 175 4.14 -14.04 5.29
CA ASP A 175 3.46 -12.80 5.65
C ASP A 175 3.72 -12.40 7.12
N GLY A 176 3.53 -11.13 7.42
CA GLY A 176 3.81 -10.58 8.75
C GLY A 176 5.30 -10.51 9.14
N CYS A 177 6.23 -10.78 8.20
CA CYS A 177 7.66 -10.77 8.47
C CYS A 177 8.30 -9.39 8.32
N ASN A 178 9.46 -9.21 8.99
CA ASN A 178 10.38 -8.12 8.73
C ASN A 178 11.67 -8.75 8.20
N PHE A 179 11.93 -8.60 6.91
CA PHE A 179 12.98 -9.32 6.22
C PHE A 179 13.52 -8.54 5.02
N ILE A 180 14.76 -8.80 4.61
CA ILE A 180 15.40 -8.14 3.48
C ILE A 180 15.94 -9.20 2.54
N THR A 181 15.53 -9.11 1.29
CA THR A 181 16.08 -9.90 0.18
C THR A 181 17.04 -9.03 -0.66
N LYS A 182 17.55 -9.59 -1.74
CA LYS A 182 18.44 -8.87 -2.66
C LYS A 182 17.74 -7.63 -3.28
N ASP A 183 16.45 -7.71 -3.55
CA ASP A 183 15.68 -6.69 -4.27
C ASP A 183 14.51 -6.09 -3.47
N THR A 184 14.13 -6.70 -2.36
CA THR A 184 12.93 -6.33 -1.61
C THR A 184 13.19 -6.24 -0.10
N THR A 185 12.73 -5.17 0.50
CA THR A 185 12.62 -4.99 1.95
C THR A 185 11.17 -5.18 2.38
N TYR A 186 10.92 -6.09 3.32
CA TYR A 186 9.62 -6.35 3.92
C TYR A 186 9.57 -5.70 5.29
N ILE A 187 8.54 -4.90 5.52
CA ILE A 187 8.27 -4.27 6.80
C ILE A 187 6.82 -4.55 7.16
N HIS A 188 6.63 -5.17 8.30
CA HIS A 188 5.30 -5.41 8.85
C HIS A 188 5.16 -4.74 10.21
N THR A 189 4.12 -3.90 10.36
CA THR A 189 3.84 -3.18 11.59
C THR A 189 2.40 -3.38 12.04
N THR A 190 2.21 -3.40 13.34
CA THR A 190 0.91 -3.49 13.99
C THR A 190 0.73 -2.32 14.96
N TYR A 191 -0.46 -2.17 15.52
CA TYR A 191 -0.70 -1.16 16.55
C TYR A 191 0.18 -1.36 17.80
N LEU A 192 0.63 -2.60 18.07
CA LEU A 192 1.51 -2.93 19.20
C LEU A 192 2.88 -2.22 19.09
N ASP A 193 3.30 -1.88 17.88
CA ASP A 193 4.55 -1.15 17.65
C ASP A 193 4.49 0.32 18.07
N ILE A 194 3.28 0.84 18.32
CA ILE A 194 3.03 2.23 18.72
C ILE A 194 1.92 2.34 19.79
N GLU A 195 1.65 1.27 20.54
CA GLU A 195 0.54 1.19 21.49
C GLU A 195 0.56 2.35 22.50
N ASP A 196 1.77 2.73 22.94
CA ASP A 196 2.02 3.85 23.85
C ASP A 196 1.61 5.24 23.32
N LYS A 197 1.35 5.35 22.02
CA LYS A 197 0.99 6.61 21.33
C LYS A 197 -0.48 6.63 20.90
N LEU A 198 -1.19 5.53 21.09
CA LEU A 198 -2.59 5.43 20.69
C LEU A 198 -3.54 5.88 21.81
N PRO A 199 -4.68 6.51 21.47
CA PRO A 199 -5.68 6.87 22.47
C PRO A 199 -6.26 5.64 23.18
N ASP A 200 -6.49 5.74 24.49
CA ASP A 200 -7.08 4.66 25.31
C ASP A 200 -8.41 4.14 24.73
N THR A 201 -9.25 5.03 24.23
CA THR A 201 -10.54 4.67 23.60
C THR A 201 -10.39 3.76 22.39
N LEU A 202 -9.31 3.94 21.61
CA LEU A 202 -8.99 3.06 20.48
C LEU A 202 -8.50 1.70 21.00
N LEU A 203 -7.61 1.70 21.99
CA LEU A 203 -7.10 0.47 22.61
C LEU A 203 -8.22 -0.36 23.25
N GLU A 204 -9.16 0.26 23.93
CA GLU A 204 -10.35 -0.42 24.48
C GLU A 204 -11.20 -1.06 23.36
N THR A 205 -11.40 -0.33 22.25
CA THR A 205 -12.12 -0.85 21.09
C THR A 205 -11.40 -2.06 20.49
N ILE A 206 -10.10 -2.01 20.34
CA ILE A 206 -9.29 -3.12 19.82
C ILE A 206 -9.38 -4.33 20.75
N ARG A 207 -9.23 -4.14 22.07
CA ARG A 207 -9.31 -5.22 23.07
C ARG A 207 -10.69 -5.89 23.11
N ARG A 208 -11.76 -5.10 22.94
CA ARG A 208 -13.12 -5.62 22.84
C ARG A 208 -13.27 -6.49 21.57
N ARG A 209 -12.89 -5.96 20.41
CA ARG A 209 -12.99 -6.67 19.13
C ARG A 209 -12.12 -7.92 19.08
N GLN A 210 -10.97 -7.92 19.71
CA GLN A 210 -10.11 -9.11 19.83
C GLN A 210 -10.84 -10.29 20.49
N LYS A 211 -11.72 -10.01 21.48
CA LYS A 211 -12.49 -11.03 22.17
C LYS A 211 -13.74 -11.47 21.40
N GLU A 212 -14.40 -10.50 20.75
CA GLU A 212 -15.66 -10.74 20.02
C GLU A 212 -15.43 -11.42 18.67
N ASP A 213 -14.36 -11.03 17.96
CA ASP A 213 -14.06 -11.49 16.61
C ASP A 213 -12.54 -11.61 16.38
N PRO A 214 -11.92 -12.73 16.80
CA PRO A 214 -10.49 -12.95 16.64
C PRO A 214 -10.01 -12.92 15.18
N LYS A 215 -10.81 -13.39 14.22
CA LYS A 215 -10.45 -13.38 12.80
C LYS A 215 -10.35 -11.95 12.27
N TRP A 216 -11.34 -11.13 12.58
CA TRP A 216 -11.30 -9.71 12.24
C TRP A 216 -10.09 -9.01 12.87
N TYR A 217 -9.78 -9.32 14.14
CA TYR A 217 -8.63 -8.76 14.83
C TYR A 217 -7.30 -9.14 14.15
N GLU A 218 -7.11 -10.40 13.81
CA GLU A 218 -5.92 -10.87 13.09
C GLU A 218 -5.77 -10.19 11.74
N HIS A 219 -6.85 -10.08 10.99
CA HIS A 219 -6.84 -9.44 9.68
C HIS A 219 -6.72 -7.92 9.76
N THR A 220 -7.69 -7.25 10.38
CA THR A 220 -7.83 -5.78 10.31
C THR A 220 -6.81 -5.06 11.20
N ILE A 221 -6.53 -5.60 12.38
CA ILE A 221 -5.69 -4.94 13.40
C ILE A 221 -4.24 -5.42 13.32
N LEU A 222 -4.01 -6.71 13.20
CA LEU A 222 -2.65 -7.23 13.05
C LEU A 222 -2.16 -7.24 11.61
N GLY A 223 -3.04 -7.09 10.61
CA GLY A 223 -2.67 -7.03 9.21
C GLY A 223 -2.27 -8.38 8.61
N GLY A 224 -2.98 -9.45 8.98
CA GLY A 224 -2.86 -10.75 8.35
C GLY A 224 -3.64 -10.82 7.03
N PHE A 225 -3.16 -11.61 6.06
CA PHE A 225 -3.92 -11.91 4.85
C PHE A 225 -5.05 -12.91 5.16
N LEU A 226 -6.19 -12.72 4.50
CA LEU A 226 -7.29 -13.69 4.54
C LEU A 226 -7.07 -14.80 3.50
N ASP A 227 -7.42 -16.03 3.86
CA ASP A 227 -7.40 -17.15 2.90
C ASP A 227 -8.53 -17.02 1.86
N VAL A 228 -9.68 -16.50 2.29
CA VAL A 228 -10.89 -16.33 1.46
C VAL A 228 -11.41 -14.90 1.63
N ALA A 229 -11.99 -14.33 0.58
CA ALA A 229 -12.58 -12.99 0.63
C ALA A 229 -13.73 -12.92 1.64
N GLU A 230 -13.88 -11.78 2.34
CA GLU A 230 -15.04 -11.54 3.18
C GLU A 230 -16.34 -11.58 2.36
N GLY A 231 -17.37 -12.23 2.89
CA GLY A 231 -18.67 -12.35 2.23
C GLY A 231 -18.82 -13.55 1.30
N VAL A 232 -17.84 -14.44 1.21
CA VAL A 232 -18.01 -15.73 0.52
C VAL A 232 -19.02 -16.56 1.29
N ILE A 233 -20.12 -16.93 0.61
CA ILE A 233 -21.19 -17.74 1.19
C ILE A 233 -20.77 -19.21 1.36
N PHE A 234 -19.97 -19.71 0.43
CA PHE A 234 -19.45 -21.07 0.43
C PHE A 234 -17.93 -21.06 0.55
N ASP A 235 -17.41 -21.47 1.68
CA ASP A 235 -15.96 -21.52 1.98
C ASP A 235 -15.40 -22.95 2.01
N ASN A 236 -16.26 -23.96 1.85
CA ASN A 236 -15.96 -25.39 1.96
C ASN A 236 -16.14 -26.15 0.63
N TRP A 237 -15.97 -25.46 -0.50
CA TRP A 237 -16.00 -26.10 -1.81
C TRP A 237 -14.61 -26.58 -2.22
N GLU A 238 -14.59 -27.62 -3.04
CA GLU A 238 -13.38 -28.15 -3.67
C GLU A 238 -13.62 -28.41 -5.14
N ILE A 239 -12.56 -28.36 -5.94
CA ILE A 239 -12.61 -28.72 -7.35
C ILE A 239 -12.42 -30.24 -7.43
N GLY A 240 -13.42 -30.93 -7.97
CA GLY A 240 -13.40 -32.36 -8.18
C GLY A 240 -13.82 -32.71 -9.60
N ASP A 241 -13.73 -34.01 -9.93
CA ASP A 241 -14.21 -34.51 -11.20
C ASP A 241 -15.75 -34.45 -11.24
N PHE A 242 -16.29 -34.00 -12.37
CA PHE A 242 -17.72 -33.92 -12.58
C PHE A 242 -18.28 -35.35 -12.78
N ASN A 243 -19.30 -35.72 -12.01
CA ASN A 243 -19.99 -36.97 -12.17
C ASN A 243 -21.19 -36.82 -13.13
N GLU A 244 -21.04 -37.30 -14.37
CA GLU A 244 -22.06 -37.19 -15.42
C GLU A 244 -23.32 -38.04 -15.13
N ASP A 245 -23.22 -39.02 -14.26
CA ASP A 245 -24.34 -39.93 -13.90
C ASP A 245 -25.21 -39.40 -12.75
N SER A 246 -24.85 -38.24 -12.17
CA SER A 246 -25.64 -37.60 -11.11
C SER A 246 -26.74 -36.73 -11.70
N ASP A 247 -27.85 -36.62 -10.97
CA ASP A 247 -28.86 -35.56 -11.25
C ASP A 247 -28.23 -34.20 -11.15
N TRP A 248 -28.44 -33.33 -12.11
CA TRP A 248 -27.87 -31.99 -12.17
C TRP A 248 -28.88 -30.95 -12.65
N ASP A 249 -28.69 -29.72 -12.18
CA ASP A 249 -29.43 -28.55 -12.59
C ASP A 249 -28.50 -27.55 -13.30
N CYS A 250 -29.04 -26.78 -14.24
CA CYS A 250 -28.31 -25.68 -14.87
C CYS A 250 -28.71 -24.35 -14.26
N GLY A 251 -27.72 -23.53 -13.91
CA GLY A 251 -27.90 -22.15 -13.55
C GLY A 251 -27.33 -21.22 -14.62
N ALA A 252 -28.07 -20.16 -14.97
CA ALA A 252 -27.57 -19.12 -15.85
C ALA A 252 -27.59 -17.77 -15.12
N ASP A 253 -26.48 -17.05 -15.21
CA ASP A 253 -26.39 -15.66 -14.78
C ASP A 253 -26.17 -14.79 -16.02
N PHE A 254 -27.02 -13.77 -16.18
CA PHE A 254 -26.96 -12.86 -17.30
C PHE A 254 -26.26 -11.60 -16.87
N GLY A 255 -25.02 -11.42 -17.34
CA GLY A 255 -24.25 -10.20 -17.11
C GLY A 255 -24.96 -8.94 -17.64
N TRP A 256 -24.78 -7.83 -16.93
CA TRP A 256 -25.31 -6.53 -17.33
C TRP A 256 -24.22 -5.65 -17.93
N SER A 257 -24.45 -5.13 -19.13
CA SER A 257 -23.51 -4.24 -19.85
C SER A 257 -22.21 -4.94 -20.29
N ASN A 258 -21.11 -4.77 -19.58
CA ASN A 258 -19.78 -5.35 -19.89
C ASN A 258 -19.46 -6.61 -19.06
N ASP A 259 -20.42 -7.12 -18.33
CA ASP A 259 -20.26 -8.33 -17.54
C ASP A 259 -20.51 -9.57 -18.41
N GLU A 260 -19.79 -10.66 -18.14
CA GLU A 260 -19.91 -11.89 -18.93
C GLU A 260 -21.13 -12.72 -18.49
N ASN A 261 -21.82 -13.32 -19.47
CA ASN A 261 -22.87 -14.29 -19.17
C ASN A 261 -22.22 -15.59 -18.70
N THR A 262 -22.70 -16.16 -17.62
CA THR A 262 -22.19 -17.41 -17.06
C THR A 262 -23.28 -18.49 -17.10
N LEU A 263 -22.95 -19.65 -17.64
CA LEU A 263 -23.77 -20.84 -17.59
C LEU A 263 -23.04 -21.92 -16.78
N VAL A 264 -23.69 -22.40 -15.73
CA VAL A 264 -23.16 -23.47 -14.87
C VAL A 264 -24.06 -24.69 -15.00
N LYS A 265 -23.45 -25.83 -15.26
CA LYS A 265 -24.09 -27.15 -15.31
C LYS A 265 -23.82 -27.91 -14.03
#